data_182c21583943b6ee661738b77933d6ec
#
_entry.id   182c21583943b6ee661738b77933d6ec
#
_cell.length_a   1.000
_cell.length_b   1.000
_cell.length_c   1.000
_cell.angle_alpha   90.00
_cell.angle_beta   90.00
_cell.angle_gamma   90.00
#
_symmetry.space_group_name_H-M   'P 1'
#
loop_
_entity.id
_entity.type
_entity.pdbx_description
1 polymer ?
#
loop_
_entity_poly.entity_id
_entity_poly.type
_entity_poly.pdbx_seq_one_letter_code
_entity_poly.pdbx_strand_id
1 'polypeptide(L)'
;KEIERIKLGEEIQSEVQDEIAKSQREYYLREQLKAIKKELGEDEGSVELTELEEKIRKTKMHTDAEKVALKELNRLKKIPTQSPEYSVARTYIDWLTDMPWSISTQDQIKINKAQKILDEDHYGLEKVKERILEYLAVRRLKQKKDPKKSVKGPILCFAGPPGVGKTSLGKSIARAMGRKFVRISLGGVRDEAEIRGHRRTYIGALPGRIIQSMKKAGTNNPVFMLDEIDKLGSDFRGDPSSAMLEVLDPEQNHAFNDHYLEVDFDLSNVMFISTANYKDAIPPALRDRMEILEFSGYIQDEKLKIAQNHLVPKQIDENGLGKKDVSIDASAIKELIESYTREAGVRNLEREIANVLRKVARGKIEKKTKKTKVNKKKVGEYLGAPRFYSEIAERATKPGVVTGLAWTAAGGDILFIESSKMKGKGELTLTGQLGDVMKESATAALTYVRSHTDILGVPEDFHEKTDIHVHVPAGAIPKDGPSAGVGMFTSIVSLMTGHSVKDKVAMTGEITLRGNVLPIGGVKEKVTAAHRSGIRTVILPDHNKKDLEEIPEHIKKDLTFHFAKEIMDVIDFAIPELDGKQKKKSTKSKAKKNIKK
;
A
#
# COMPACT_ATOMS: atom_id res chain seq x y z
N LYS A 1 75.00 67.35 15.91
CA LYS A 1 73.88 66.88 16.81
C LYS A 1 72.59 67.70 16.67
N GLU A 2 72.67 69.10 16.67
CA GLU A 2 71.48 69.93 16.48
C GLU A 2 70.91 69.81 15.06
N ILE A 3 71.79 69.88 14.03
CA ILE A 3 71.38 69.76 12.63
C ILE A 3 70.76 68.32 12.34
N GLU A 4 71.25 67.31 12.96
CA GLU A 4 70.66 65.93 12.87
C GLU A 4 69.27 65.84 13.52
N ARG A 5 69.07 66.57 14.65
CA ARG A 5 67.75 66.66 15.30
C ARG A 5 66.73 67.42 14.44
N ILE A 6 67.17 68.51 13.79
CA ILE A 6 66.29 69.27 12.90
C ILE A 6 65.90 68.46 11.68
N LYS A 7 66.87 67.77 11.04
CA LYS A 7 66.58 66.85 9.92
C LYS A 7 65.65 65.68 10.27
N LEU A 8 65.87 65.07 11.45
CA LEU A 8 65.00 64.02 11.93
C LEU A 8 63.60 64.56 12.26
N GLY A 9 63.47 65.78 12.75
CA GLY A 9 62.19 66.46 12.97
C GLY A 9 61.43 66.76 11.67
N GLU A 10 62.13 67.18 10.62
CA GLU A 10 61.55 67.40 9.30
C GLU A 10 61.13 66.07 8.60
N GLU A 11 61.92 64.99 8.74
CA GLU A 11 61.56 63.65 8.24
C GLU A 11 60.32 63.10 8.94
N ILE A 12 60.27 63.21 10.27
CA ILE A 12 59.10 62.78 11.06
C ILE A 12 57.85 63.56 10.70
N GLN A 13 58.02 64.92 10.49
CA GLN A 13 56.88 65.73 10.12
C GLN A 13 56.40 65.50 8.71
N SER A 14 57.27 65.12 7.77
CA SER A 14 56.93 64.69 6.41
C SER A 14 56.25 63.35 6.41
N GLU A 15 56.73 62.34 7.19
CA GLU A 15 56.08 61.06 7.31
C GLU A 15 54.67 61.13 7.93
N VAL A 16 54.52 61.96 8.97
CA VAL A 16 53.20 62.18 9.60
C VAL A 16 52.20 62.86 8.64
N GLN A 17 52.70 63.86 7.84
CA GLN A 17 51.85 64.47 6.81
C GLN A 17 51.47 63.52 5.70
N ASP A 18 52.33 62.60 5.25
CA ASP A 18 52.05 61.62 4.26
C ASP A 18 51.08 60.54 4.79
N GLU A 19 51.17 60.12 6.07
CA GLU A 19 50.23 59.24 6.71
C GLU A 19 48.84 59.83 6.88
N ILE A 20 48.77 61.10 7.26
CA ILE A 20 47.52 61.89 7.35
C ILE A 20 46.87 62.01 5.96
N ALA A 21 47.66 62.33 4.92
CA ALA A 21 47.17 62.44 3.55
C ALA A 21 46.67 61.08 3.00
N LYS A 22 47.35 59.99 3.31
CA LYS A 22 46.87 58.62 2.98
C LYS A 22 45.59 58.29 3.69
N SER A 23 45.47 58.57 4.97
CA SER A 23 44.29 58.34 5.77
C SER A 23 43.09 59.18 5.30
N GLN A 24 43.29 60.45 4.97
CA GLN A 24 42.23 61.29 4.40
C GLN A 24 41.79 60.84 3.02
N ARG A 25 42.72 60.36 2.20
CA ARG A 25 42.42 59.86 0.86
C ARG A 25 41.63 58.49 0.95
N GLU A 26 41.99 57.60 1.90
CA GLU A 26 41.21 56.39 2.17
C GLU A 26 39.81 56.72 2.67
N TYR A 27 39.66 57.68 3.58
CA TYR A 27 38.35 58.10 4.06
C TYR A 27 37.48 58.65 2.93
N TYR A 28 38.06 59.55 2.09
CA TYR A 28 37.34 60.10 0.95
C TYR A 28 36.94 59.09 -0.09
N LEU A 29 37.80 58.11 -0.38
CA LEU A 29 37.49 57.01 -1.28
C LEU A 29 36.42 56.11 -0.71
N ARG A 30 36.39 55.89 0.61
CA ARG A 30 35.32 55.12 1.28
C ARG A 30 33.98 55.86 1.24
N GLU A 31 33.95 57.13 1.45
CA GLU A 31 32.71 57.92 1.35
C GLU A 31 32.20 58.04 -0.10
N GLN A 32 33.10 58.19 -1.09
CA GLN A 32 32.71 58.12 -2.50
C GLN A 32 32.14 56.72 -2.87
N LEU A 33 32.77 55.68 -2.42
CA LEU A 33 32.30 54.32 -2.66
C LEU A 33 30.93 54.10 -2.02
N LYS A 34 30.67 54.64 -0.84
CA LYS A 34 29.37 54.62 -0.16
C LYS A 34 28.29 55.40 -0.91
N ALA A 35 28.64 56.60 -1.42
CA ALA A 35 27.72 57.42 -2.21
C ALA A 35 27.38 56.76 -3.57
N ILE A 36 28.37 56.15 -4.24
CA ILE A 36 28.19 55.39 -5.49
C ILE A 36 27.34 54.17 -5.24
N LYS A 37 27.56 53.41 -4.15
CA LYS A 37 26.75 52.27 -3.76
C LYS A 37 25.30 52.65 -3.52
N LYS A 38 25.04 53.79 -2.89
CA LYS A 38 23.68 54.30 -2.64
C LYS A 38 22.97 54.71 -3.95
N GLU A 39 23.65 55.32 -4.90
CA GLU A 39 23.07 55.64 -6.21
C GLU A 39 22.84 54.43 -7.10
N LEU A 40 23.63 53.36 -6.94
CA LEU A 40 23.47 52.08 -7.63
C LEU A 40 22.37 51.17 -7.03
N GLY A 41 21.72 51.60 -5.92
CA GLY A 41 20.72 50.79 -5.23
C GLY A 41 21.31 49.60 -4.43
N GLU A 42 22.64 49.59 -4.21
CA GLU A 42 23.32 48.53 -3.42
C GLU A 42 23.01 48.62 -1.91
N ASP A 43 22.35 49.70 -1.44
CA ASP A 43 21.86 49.79 -0.06
C ASP A 43 20.66 48.85 0.19
N GLU A 44 19.85 48.56 -0.82
CA GLU A 44 18.77 47.52 -0.71
C GLU A 44 19.37 46.12 -0.52
N GLY A 45 20.47 45.82 -1.19
CA GLY A 45 21.19 44.56 -1.01
C GLY A 45 21.78 44.37 0.40
N SER A 46 22.17 45.48 1.06
CA SER A 46 22.72 45.45 2.43
C SER A 46 21.63 45.18 3.47
N VAL A 47 20.42 45.69 3.27
CA VAL A 47 19.24 45.42 4.11
C VAL A 47 18.82 43.97 3.99
N GLU A 48 18.71 43.45 2.75
CA GLU A 48 18.38 42.05 2.50
C GLU A 48 19.36 41.07 3.17
N LEU A 49 20.66 41.34 3.08
CA LEU A 49 21.69 40.51 3.71
C LEU A 49 21.62 40.54 5.25
N THR A 50 21.23 41.66 5.83
CA THR A 50 21.03 41.81 7.27
C THR A 50 19.79 41.05 7.73
N GLU A 51 18.69 41.16 7.00
CA GLU A 51 17.46 40.39 7.25
C GLU A 51 17.72 38.89 7.16
N LEU A 52 18.53 38.47 6.18
CA LEU A 52 18.91 37.08 6.01
C LEU A 52 19.75 36.55 7.18
N GLU A 53 20.69 37.38 7.71
CA GLU A 53 21.46 37.04 8.91
C GLU A 53 20.55 36.88 10.14
N GLU A 54 19.60 37.79 10.32
CA GLU A 54 18.61 37.66 11.39
C GLU A 54 17.74 36.43 11.23
N LYS A 55 17.32 36.10 9.99
CA LYS A 55 16.55 34.90 9.69
C LYS A 55 17.33 33.62 10.06
N ILE A 56 18.63 33.54 9.72
CA ILE A 56 19.53 32.45 10.09
C ILE A 56 19.52 32.25 11.62
N ARG A 57 19.76 33.36 12.38
CA ARG A 57 19.81 33.30 13.85
C ARG A 57 18.45 32.93 14.49
N LYS A 58 17.33 33.43 13.94
CA LYS A 58 15.97 33.17 14.41
C LYS A 58 15.54 31.71 14.15
N THR A 59 16.10 31.06 13.15
CA THR A 59 15.72 29.68 12.74
C THR A 59 16.15 28.59 13.76
N LYS A 60 17.08 28.90 14.67
CA LYS A 60 17.58 27.99 15.71
C LYS A 60 18.05 26.65 15.14
N MET A 61 18.89 26.71 14.12
CA MET A 61 19.57 25.56 13.55
C MET A 61 20.49 24.92 14.59
N HIS A 62 20.88 23.66 14.39
CA HIS A 62 21.99 23.12 15.17
C HIS A 62 23.31 23.80 14.77
N THR A 63 24.31 23.72 15.68
CA THR A 63 25.54 24.53 15.61
C THR A 63 26.28 24.43 14.28
N ASP A 64 26.31 23.25 13.67
CA ASP A 64 27.07 23.03 12.42
C ASP A 64 26.33 23.58 11.20
N ALA A 65 25.00 23.43 11.14
CA ALA A 65 24.19 24.03 10.08
C ALA A 65 24.24 25.58 10.15
N GLU A 66 24.18 26.17 11.35
CA GLU A 66 24.30 27.62 11.53
C GLU A 66 25.66 28.15 11.07
N LYS A 67 26.77 27.45 11.42
CA LYS A 67 28.12 27.78 10.93
C LYS A 67 28.19 27.76 9.41
N VAL A 68 27.63 26.73 8.77
CA VAL A 68 27.61 26.61 7.31
C VAL A 68 26.78 27.72 6.69
N ALA A 69 25.60 28.04 7.23
CA ALA A 69 24.74 29.13 6.76
C ALA A 69 25.43 30.50 6.86
N LEU A 70 26.07 30.80 7.99
CA LEU A 70 26.82 32.05 8.18
C LEU A 70 28.05 32.16 7.28
N LYS A 71 28.76 31.04 7.05
CA LYS A 71 29.89 30.98 6.12
C LYS A 71 29.44 31.28 4.69
N GLU A 72 28.33 30.69 4.25
CA GLU A 72 27.78 30.92 2.92
C GLU A 72 27.21 32.35 2.78
N LEU A 73 26.59 32.90 3.83
CA LEU A 73 26.18 34.31 3.86
C LEU A 73 27.38 35.25 3.71
N ASN A 74 28.50 34.99 4.39
CA ASN A 74 29.72 35.77 4.25
C ASN A 74 30.34 35.68 2.85
N ARG A 75 30.14 34.53 2.17
CA ARG A 75 30.50 34.35 0.76
C ARG A 75 29.56 35.17 -0.13
N LEU A 76 28.25 35.11 0.10
CA LEU A 76 27.22 35.85 -0.64
C LEU A 76 27.46 37.37 -0.60
N LYS A 77 27.90 37.92 0.56
CA LYS A 77 28.27 39.33 0.73
C LYS A 77 29.38 39.79 -0.22
N LYS A 78 30.18 38.86 -0.78
CA LYS A 78 31.31 39.15 -1.68
C LYS A 78 30.99 38.92 -3.16
N ILE A 79 29.85 38.30 -3.48
CA ILE A 79 29.45 37.97 -4.85
C ILE A 79 28.60 39.13 -5.40
N PRO A 80 28.86 39.64 -6.62
CA PRO A 80 28.02 40.63 -7.26
C PRO A 80 26.58 40.09 -7.46
N THR A 81 25.58 40.92 -7.17
CA THR A 81 24.15 40.53 -7.25
C THR A 81 23.69 40.06 -8.63
N GLN A 82 24.37 40.53 -9.68
CA GLN A 82 24.09 40.14 -11.07
C GLN A 82 24.71 38.79 -11.46
N SER A 83 25.54 38.18 -10.61
CA SER A 83 26.17 36.89 -10.89
C SER A 83 25.18 35.76 -10.73
N PRO A 84 25.14 34.77 -11.65
CA PRO A 84 24.36 33.54 -11.46
C PRO A 84 24.70 32.81 -10.15
N GLU A 85 25.94 32.91 -9.69
CA GLU A 85 26.41 32.33 -8.43
C GLU A 85 25.71 32.92 -7.21
N TYR A 86 25.35 34.23 -7.26
CA TYR A 86 24.56 34.88 -6.22
C TYR A 86 23.22 34.18 -6.00
N SER A 87 22.49 33.92 -7.08
CA SER A 87 21.19 33.24 -7.03
C SER A 87 21.29 31.82 -6.46
N VAL A 88 22.37 31.09 -6.80
CA VAL A 88 22.62 29.73 -6.28
C VAL A 88 22.91 29.78 -4.77
N ALA A 89 23.79 30.63 -4.32
CA ALA A 89 24.13 30.79 -2.92
C ALA A 89 22.94 31.31 -2.10
N ARG A 90 22.17 32.23 -2.63
CA ARG A 90 20.94 32.76 -2.02
C ARG A 90 19.90 31.66 -1.84
N THR A 91 19.62 30.87 -2.89
CA THR A 91 18.68 29.74 -2.84
C THR A 91 19.11 28.70 -1.81
N TYR A 92 20.41 28.43 -1.70
CA TYR A 92 20.93 27.51 -0.71
C TYR A 92 20.67 27.98 0.73
N ILE A 93 20.92 29.24 1.03
CA ILE A 93 20.63 29.83 2.35
C ILE A 93 19.13 29.82 2.63
N ASP A 94 18.29 30.09 1.62
CA ASP A 94 16.83 29.97 1.76
C ASP A 94 16.40 28.55 2.11
N TRP A 95 16.99 27.52 1.49
CA TRP A 95 16.73 26.14 1.88
C TRP A 95 17.10 25.88 3.33
N LEU A 96 18.27 26.30 3.79
CA LEU A 96 18.69 26.13 5.19
C LEU A 96 17.75 26.85 6.16
N THR A 97 17.35 28.09 5.85
CA THR A 97 16.50 28.89 6.75
C THR A 97 15.04 28.47 6.77
N ASP A 98 14.55 27.84 5.71
CA ASP A 98 13.16 27.37 5.62
C ASP A 98 12.93 25.97 6.19
N MET A 99 14.01 25.27 6.56
CA MET A 99 13.90 23.95 7.20
C MET A 99 13.42 24.06 8.66
N PRO A 100 12.55 23.16 9.11
CA PRO A 100 11.99 23.18 10.47
C PRO A 100 12.95 22.53 11.50
N TRP A 101 14.13 23.10 11.72
CA TRP A 101 15.15 22.53 12.60
C TRP A 101 14.67 22.25 14.02
N SER A 102 13.95 23.22 14.60
CA SER A 102 13.51 23.17 16.01
C SER A 102 12.00 23.29 16.19
N ILE A 103 11.24 23.38 15.09
CA ILE A 103 9.79 23.56 15.14
C ILE A 103 9.10 22.21 15.26
N SER A 104 8.49 21.93 16.41
CA SER A 104 7.76 20.69 16.67
C SER A 104 6.29 20.94 16.98
N THR A 105 5.42 20.02 16.59
CA THR A 105 4.05 19.95 17.11
C THR A 105 4.03 19.20 18.43
N GLN A 106 3.14 19.59 19.35
CA GLN A 106 2.95 18.85 20.59
C GLN A 106 2.09 17.60 20.37
N ASP A 107 2.62 16.45 20.75
CA ASP A 107 1.90 15.18 20.68
C ASP A 107 0.71 15.16 21.65
N GLN A 108 -0.49 14.96 21.14
CA GLN A 108 -1.74 14.87 21.91
C GLN A 108 -2.27 13.44 21.94
N ILE A 109 -1.44 12.46 22.28
CA ILE A 109 -1.84 11.05 22.25
C ILE A 109 -2.80 10.74 23.39
N LYS A 110 -4.11 10.71 23.10
CA LYS A 110 -5.18 10.23 23.97
C LYS A 110 -5.81 9.00 23.31
N ILE A 111 -5.58 7.80 23.86
CA ILE A 111 -5.97 6.53 23.24
C ILE A 111 -7.47 6.49 22.90
N ASN A 112 -8.36 6.88 23.81
CA ASN A 112 -9.80 6.93 23.55
C ASN A 112 -10.17 7.90 22.40
N LYS A 113 -9.46 9.04 22.28
CA LYS A 113 -9.66 9.97 21.15
C LYS A 113 -9.12 9.37 19.86
N ALA A 114 -7.97 8.70 19.90
CA ALA A 114 -7.39 8.04 18.76
C ALA A 114 -8.31 6.93 18.23
N GLN A 115 -8.82 6.08 19.12
CA GLN A 115 -9.81 5.05 18.77
C GLN A 115 -11.04 5.67 18.08
N LYS A 116 -11.62 6.70 18.69
CA LYS A 116 -12.79 7.37 18.10
C LYS A 116 -12.50 7.92 16.71
N ILE A 117 -11.35 8.55 16.50
CA ILE A 117 -10.93 9.05 15.18
C ILE A 117 -10.79 7.90 14.16
N LEU A 118 -10.16 6.79 14.55
CA LEU A 118 -9.99 5.63 13.69
C LEU A 118 -11.33 4.99 13.32
N ASP A 119 -12.27 4.92 14.26
CA ASP A 119 -13.61 4.35 14.03
C ASP A 119 -14.50 5.27 13.19
N GLU A 120 -14.38 6.59 13.37
CA GLU A 120 -15.06 7.58 12.54
C GLU A 120 -14.58 7.58 11.09
N ASP A 121 -13.27 7.38 10.84
CA ASP A 121 -12.68 7.48 9.51
C ASP A 121 -12.67 6.15 8.76
N HIS A 122 -12.69 5.01 9.47
CA HIS A 122 -12.50 3.68 8.88
C HIS A 122 -13.51 2.67 9.42
N TYR A 123 -14.23 2.05 8.51
CA TYR A 123 -15.11 0.93 8.83
C TYR A 123 -14.32 -0.38 8.86
N GLY A 124 -14.53 -1.24 9.87
CA GLY A 124 -13.80 -2.49 10.04
C GLY A 124 -12.33 -2.28 10.39
N LEU A 125 -11.46 -3.16 9.93
CA LEU A 125 -10.00 -3.15 10.16
C LEU A 125 -9.62 -3.27 11.65
N GLU A 126 -10.39 -4.03 12.44
CA GLU A 126 -10.27 -4.06 13.90
C GLU A 126 -8.86 -4.44 14.37
N LYS A 127 -8.27 -5.52 13.81
CA LYS A 127 -6.89 -5.96 14.14
C LYS A 127 -5.84 -4.87 13.86
N VAL A 128 -6.00 -4.15 12.74
CA VAL A 128 -5.08 -3.08 12.35
C VAL A 128 -5.23 -1.87 13.26
N LYS A 129 -6.48 -1.48 13.58
CA LYS A 129 -6.75 -0.39 14.52
C LYS A 129 -6.23 -0.68 15.91
N GLU A 130 -6.45 -1.89 16.43
CA GLU A 130 -5.95 -2.33 17.73
C GLU A 130 -4.43 -2.23 17.78
N ARG A 131 -3.73 -2.75 16.77
CA ARG A 131 -2.27 -2.66 16.70
C ARG A 131 -1.75 -1.23 16.65
N ILE A 132 -2.43 -0.34 15.95
CA ILE A 132 -2.10 1.08 15.93
C ILE A 132 -2.30 1.71 17.31
N LEU A 133 -3.38 1.39 18.01
CA LEU A 133 -3.63 1.90 19.37
C LEU A 133 -2.58 1.42 20.37
N GLU A 134 -2.14 0.16 20.28
CA GLU A 134 -1.02 -0.38 21.05
C GLU A 134 0.27 0.39 20.77
N TYR A 135 0.60 0.61 19.49
CA TYR A 135 1.77 1.40 19.10
C TYR A 135 1.73 2.82 19.69
N LEU A 136 0.59 3.49 19.59
CA LEU A 136 0.39 4.83 20.18
C LEU A 136 0.48 4.81 21.71
N ALA A 137 -0.01 3.75 22.36
CA ALA A 137 0.07 3.58 23.81
C ALA A 137 1.51 3.44 24.29
N VAL A 138 2.30 2.57 23.63
CA VAL A 138 3.73 2.39 23.91
C VAL A 138 4.49 3.70 23.71
N ARG A 139 4.23 4.42 22.63
CA ARG A 139 4.83 5.72 22.34
C ARG A 139 4.54 6.73 23.45
N ARG A 140 3.28 6.82 23.88
CA ARG A 140 2.88 7.70 24.99
C ARG A 140 3.59 7.37 26.32
N LEU A 141 3.73 6.07 26.63
CA LEU A 141 4.44 5.64 27.83
C LEU A 141 5.93 6.02 27.79
N LYS A 142 6.59 5.79 26.65
CA LYS A 142 7.99 6.18 26.45
C LYS A 142 8.19 7.71 26.59
N GLN A 143 7.30 8.50 25.97
CA GLN A 143 7.34 9.97 26.09
C GLN A 143 7.14 10.46 27.53
N LYS A 144 6.27 9.80 28.32
CA LYS A 144 6.08 10.16 29.74
C LYS A 144 7.32 9.85 30.57
N LYS A 145 8.04 8.77 30.25
CA LYS A 145 9.24 8.34 30.97
C LYS A 145 10.43 9.26 30.70
N ASP A 146 10.59 9.69 29.46
CA ASP A 146 11.66 10.60 29.04
C ASP A 146 11.15 11.55 27.93
N PRO A 147 10.65 12.76 28.31
CA PRO A 147 10.08 13.71 27.37
C PRO A 147 11.06 14.27 26.33
N LYS A 148 12.37 14.20 26.61
CA LYS A 148 13.43 14.75 25.75
C LYS A 148 13.97 13.70 24.76
N LYS A 149 13.74 12.43 25.02
CA LYS A 149 14.29 11.36 24.19
C LYS A 149 13.36 11.03 23.02
N SER A 150 13.93 10.96 21.83
CA SER A 150 13.20 10.47 20.65
C SER A 150 12.66 9.06 20.89
N VAL A 151 11.39 8.84 20.57
CA VAL A 151 10.72 7.55 20.77
C VAL A 151 11.01 6.65 19.58
N LYS A 152 12.04 5.82 19.71
CA LYS A 152 12.34 4.76 18.74
C LYS A 152 11.26 3.66 18.79
N GLY A 153 10.75 3.25 17.64
CA GLY A 153 9.78 2.16 17.49
C GLY A 153 9.89 1.53 16.09
N PRO A 154 9.25 0.38 15.86
CA PRO A 154 9.22 -0.23 14.54
C PRO A 154 8.50 0.69 13.54
N ILE A 155 8.88 0.59 12.28
CA ILE A 155 8.23 1.31 11.18
C ILE A 155 7.00 0.52 10.80
N LEU A 156 5.82 1.14 10.87
CA LEU A 156 4.59 0.49 10.45
C LEU A 156 4.52 0.43 8.91
N CYS A 157 4.34 -0.76 8.35
CA CYS A 157 4.13 -0.97 6.93
C CYS A 157 2.73 -1.52 6.66
N PHE A 158 1.91 -0.77 5.94
CA PHE A 158 0.56 -1.17 5.55
C PHE A 158 0.61 -1.90 4.21
N ALA A 159 0.51 -3.23 4.23
CA ALA A 159 0.57 -4.07 3.05
C ALA A 159 -0.82 -4.58 2.66
N GLY A 160 -1.18 -4.51 1.37
CA GLY A 160 -2.46 -5.02 0.85
C GLY A 160 -2.93 -4.32 -0.41
N PRO A 161 -4.07 -4.74 -0.97
CA PRO A 161 -4.54 -4.30 -2.27
C PRO A 161 -4.81 -2.79 -2.33
N PRO A 162 -4.84 -2.20 -3.54
CA PRO A 162 -5.16 -0.79 -3.68
C PRO A 162 -6.61 -0.48 -3.27
N GLY A 163 -6.82 0.71 -2.69
CA GLY A 163 -8.16 1.18 -2.34
C GLY A 163 -8.72 0.65 -1.01
N VAL A 164 -7.91 0.01 -0.15
CA VAL A 164 -8.34 -0.46 1.18
C VAL A 164 -8.12 0.55 2.30
N GLY A 165 -7.76 1.80 1.97
CA GLY A 165 -7.67 2.87 2.96
C GLY A 165 -6.30 3.06 3.62
N LYS A 166 -5.21 2.44 3.12
CA LYS A 166 -3.86 2.57 3.68
C LYS A 166 -3.43 4.03 3.90
N THR A 167 -3.56 4.86 2.86
CA THR A 167 -3.15 6.28 2.94
C THR A 167 -4.06 7.11 3.84
N SER A 168 -5.36 6.84 3.86
CA SER A 168 -6.29 7.54 4.76
C SER A 168 -6.03 7.21 6.22
N LEU A 169 -5.64 5.95 6.52
CA LEU A 169 -5.29 5.55 7.89
C LEU A 169 -4.07 6.30 8.42
N GLY A 170 -3.05 6.53 7.58
CA GLY A 170 -1.91 7.38 7.95
C GLY A 170 -2.31 8.81 8.29
N LYS A 171 -3.26 9.39 7.54
CA LYS A 171 -3.83 10.71 7.87
C LYS A 171 -4.57 10.70 9.21
N SER A 172 -5.34 9.64 9.49
CA SER A 172 -6.08 9.49 10.74
C SER A 172 -5.14 9.35 11.94
N ILE A 173 -4.01 8.64 11.78
CA ILE A 173 -2.95 8.55 12.79
C ILE A 173 -2.36 9.94 13.06
N ALA A 174 -2.03 10.69 12.02
CA ALA A 174 -1.50 12.06 12.17
C ALA A 174 -2.50 12.96 12.90
N ARG A 175 -3.79 12.88 12.55
CA ARG A 175 -4.87 13.61 13.23
C ARG A 175 -5.01 13.21 14.70
N ALA A 176 -4.89 11.91 15.00
CA ALA A 176 -4.97 11.38 16.35
C ALA A 176 -3.80 11.84 17.24
N MET A 177 -2.62 12.01 16.65
CA MET A 177 -1.42 12.51 17.33
C MET A 177 -1.35 14.04 17.41
N GLY A 178 -2.11 14.77 16.61
CA GLY A 178 -1.98 16.23 16.46
C GLY A 178 -0.77 16.65 15.62
N ARG A 179 -0.24 15.77 14.77
CA ARG A 179 0.93 16.00 13.92
C ARG A 179 0.55 16.39 12.49
N LYS A 180 1.45 17.07 11.81
CA LYS A 180 1.32 17.30 10.37
C LYS A 180 1.49 15.98 9.61
N PHE A 181 0.80 15.85 8.47
CA PHE A 181 0.89 14.68 7.60
C PHE A 181 1.56 15.04 6.29
N VAL A 182 2.56 14.27 5.91
CA VAL A 182 3.27 14.40 4.63
C VAL A 182 3.27 13.04 3.95
N ARG A 183 3.15 13.04 2.62
CA ARG A 183 3.19 11.82 1.80
C ARG A 183 4.11 12.04 0.62
N ILE A 184 5.00 11.07 0.38
CA ILE A 184 5.74 10.92 -0.87
C ILE A 184 5.42 9.56 -1.48
N SER A 185 5.41 9.50 -2.81
CA SER A 185 5.35 8.23 -3.54
C SER A 185 6.77 7.82 -3.92
N LEU A 186 7.13 6.59 -3.57
CA LEU A 186 8.39 5.96 -3.94
C LEU A 186 8.26 5.13 -5.23
N GLY A 187 7.02 4.97 -5.72
CA GLY A 187 6.77 4.24 -6.96
C GLY A 187 7.43 4.91 -8.17
N GLY A 188 8.35 4.18 -8.80
CA GLY A 188 9.09 4.67 -9.96
C GLY A 188 10.41 5.39 -9.65
N VAL A 189 10.76 5.57 -8.37
CA VAL A 189 12.08 6.07 -7.96
C VAL A 189 13.13 5.01 -8.28
N ARG A 190 14.17 5.43 -9.01
CA ARG A 190 15.28 4.56 -9.45
C ARG A 190 16.65 5.14 -9.13
N ASP A 191 16.72 6.45 -8.93
CA ASP A 191 17.94 7.19 -8.64
C ASP A 191 17.99 7.55 -7.16
N GLU A 192 19.08 7.25 -6.48
CA GLU A 192 19.36 7.62 -5.11
C GLU A 192 19.28 9.14 -4.90
N ALA A 193 19.66 9.92 -5.91
CA ALA A 193 19.59 11.37 -5.87
C ALA A 193 18.17 11.92 -5.72
N GLU A 194 17.13 11.17 -6.09
CA GLU A 194 15.75 11.58 -5.77
C GLU A 194 15.48 11.58 -4.26
N ILE A 195 16.16 10.73 -3.48
CA ILE A 195 16.02 10.65 -2.02
C ILE A 195 16.96 11.61 -1.31
N ARG A 196 18.27 11.61 -1.71
CA ARG A 196 19.35 12.37 -1.07
C ARG A 196 19.66 13.70 -1.71
N GLY A 197 19.04 14.05 -2.86
CA GLY A 197 19.33 15.28 -3.59
C GLY A 197 20.58 15.19 -4.48
N HIS A 198 20.73 16.19 -5.31
CA HIS A 198 21.91 16.37 -6.17
C HIS A 198 22.89 17.37 -5.53
N ARG A 199 24.18 17.17 -5.75
CA ARG A 199 25.19 18.13 -5.29
C ARG A 199 24.92 19.50 -5.88
N ARG A 200 24.98 20.57 -5.05
CA ARG A 200 24.65 21.95 -5.41
C ARG A 200 25.52 22.56 -6.52
N THR A 201 26.62 21.89 -6.89
CA THR A 201 27.49 22.29 -7.99
C THR A 201 26.85 22.09 -9.37
N TYR A 202 25.78 21.32 -9.48
CA TYR A 202 25.07 21.11 -10.74
C TYR A 202 23.99 22.19 -10.94
N ILE A 203 23.88 22.71 -12.16
CA ILE A 203 22.83 23.66 -12.51
C ILE A 203 21.46 23.01 -12.36
N GLY A 204 20.57 23.66 -11.62
CA GLY A 204 19.23 23.12 -11.35
C GLY A 204 19.16 22.07 -10.25
N ALA A 205 20.24 21.87 -9.48
CA ALA A 205 20.23 20.96 -8.33
C ALA A 205 19.17 21.36 -7.30
N LEU A 206 18.54 20.35 -6.71
CA LEU A 206 17.55 20.48 -5.65
C LEU A 206 17.85 19.47 -4.54
N PRO A 207 17.44 19.76 -3.29
CA PRO A 207 17.45 18.78 -2.21
C PRO A 207 16.60 17.56 -2.56
N GLY A 208 16.88 16.44 -1.91
CA GLY A 208 16.10 15.22 -2.05
C GLY A 208 14.65 15.37 -1.58
N ARG A 209 13.81 14.44 -2.02
CA ARG A 209 12.36 14.45 -1.71
C ARG A 209 12.06 14.41 -0.21
N ILE A 210 12.95 13.83 0.61
CA ILE A 210 12.80 13.81 2.07
C ILE A 210 12.89 15.25 2.60
N ILE A 211 13.96 15.98 2.28
CA ILE A 211 14.18 17.35 2.71
C ILE A 211 13.10 18.30 2.18
N GLN A 212 12.75 18.19 0.89
CA GLN A 212 11.66 18.98 0.31
C GLN A 212 10.35 18.78 1.06
N SER A 213 10.06 17.54 1.46
CA SER A 213 8.84 17.20 2.19
C SER A 213 8.87 17.68 3.64
N MET A 214 10.04 17.67 4.29
CA MET A 214 10.22 18.23 5.63
C MET A 214 10.01 19.74 5.63
N LYS A 215 10.54 20.47 4.63
CA LYS A 215 10.25 21.90 4.42
C LYS A 215 8.74 22.14 4.27
N LYS A 216 8.05 21.34 3.43
CA LYS A 216 6.60 21.45 3.23
C LYS A 216 5.79 21.16 4.49
N ALA A 217 6.25 20.23 5.33
CA ALA A 217 5.63 19.92 6.62
C ALA A 217 5.69 21.12 7.58
N GLY A 218 6.77 21.89 7.56
CA GLY A 218 7.02 23.02 8.45
C GLY A 218 7.23 22.60 9.92
N THR A 219 7.39 21.30 10.20
CA THR A 219 7.67 20.75 11.53
C THR A 219 8.65 19.59 11.43
N ASN A 220 9.48 19.38 12.46
CA ASN A 220 10.49 18.32 12.49
C ASN A 220 9.96 16.97 12.95
N ASN A 221 8.69 16.88 13.34
CA ASN A 221 8.05 15.66 13.84
C ASN A 221 6.74 15.27 13.12
N PRO A 222 6.65 15.38 11.77
CA PRO A 222 5.44 14.99 11.06
C PRO A 222 5.21 13.47 11.11
N VAL A 223 4.01 13.03 10.74
CA VAL A 223 3.78 11.67 10.27
C VAL A 223 4.11 11.66 8.77
N PHE A 224 5.13 10.90 8.41
CA PHE A 224 5.68 10.86 7.07
C PHE A 224 5.34 9.53 6.40
N MET A 225 4.51 9.58 5.38
CA MET A 225 4.09 8.38 4.66
C MET A 225 4.90 8.17 3.39
N LEU A 226 5.51 7.01 3.32
CA LEU A 226 6.27 6.48 2.20
C LEU A 226 5.38 5.51 1.41
N ASP A 227 4.79 5.99 0.33
CA ASP A 227 3.80 5.22 -0.43
C ASP A 227 4.45 4.39 -1.54
N GLU A 228 3.96 3.16 -1.74
CA GLU A 228 4.44 2.22 -2.77
C GLU A 228 5.92 1.82 -2.64
N ILE A 229 6.36 1.46 -1.41
CA ILE A 229 7.75 1.05 -1.16
C ILE A 229 8.13 -0.27 -1.88
N ASP A 230 7.15 -1.10 -2.20
CA ASP A 230 7.27 -2.32 -3.01
C ASP A 230 7.61 -2.06 -4.48
N LYS A 231 7.56 -0.79 -4.92
CA LYS A 231 7.89 -0.38 -6.29
C LYS A 231 9.21 0.38 -6.41
N LEU A 232 10.02 0.37 -5.35
CA LEU A 232 11.39 0.86 -5.44
C LEU A 232 12.17 -0.01 -6.42
N GLY A 233 12.72 0.62 -7.45
CA GLY A 233 13.61 -0.04 -8.41
C GLY A 233 15.06 0.17 -8.04
N SER A 234 15.94 -0.77 -8.41
CA SER A 234 17.39 -0.55 -8.48
C SER A 234 17.79 -0.43 -9.94
N ASP A 235 18.66 0.53 -10.25
CA ASP A 235 19.23 0.73 -11.58
C ASP A 235 20.73 0.96 -11.42
N PHE A 236 21.49 0.92 -12.53
CA PHE A 236 22.93 1.24 -12.55
C PHE A 236 23.25 2.69 -12.09
N ARG A 237 22.23 3.54 -11.88
CA ARG A 237 22.35 4.92 -11.38
C ARG A 237 22.36 5.04 -9.85
N GLY A 238 22.19 3.94 -9.12
CA GLY A 238 22.19 3.95 -7.67
C GLY A 238 21.18 2.97 -7.06
N ASP A 239 21.22 2.87 -5.74
CA ASP A 239 20.33 2.02 -4.95
C ASP A 239 19.48 2.89 -4.00
N PRO A 240 18.27 3.33 -4.43
CA PRO A 240 17.37 4.07 -3.55
C PRO A 240 17.00 3.32 -2.27
N SER A 241 17.10 1.98 -2.26
CA SER A 241 16.82 1.18 -1.07
C SER A 241 17.85 1.43 0.02
N SER A 242 19.13 1.57 -0.35
CA SER A 242 20.19 1.92 0.59
C SER A 242 20.01 3.32 1.17
N ALA A 243 19.63 4.32 0.34
CA ALA A 243 19.30 5.65 0.83
C ALA A 243 18.10 5.62 1.80
N MET A 244 17.09 4.81 1.51
CA MET A 244 15.95 4.65 2.40
C MET A 244 16.29 3.94 3.71
N LEU A 245 17.30 3.06 3.74
CA LEU A 245 17.78 2.47 4.99
C LEU A 245 18.31 3.53 5.94
N GLU A 246 19.09 4.50 5.46
CA GLU A 246 19.57 5.61 6.29
C GLU A 246 18.42 6.48 6.84
N VAL A 247 17.42 6.77 6.01
CA VAL A 247 16.23 7.53 6.44
C VAL A 247 15.43 6.79 7.51
N LEU A 248 15.31 5.47 7.38
CA LEU A 248 14.42 4.65 8.20
C LEU A 248 15.12 4.03 9.41
N ASP A 249 16.43 3.88 9.39
CA ASP A 249 17.17 3.29 10.51
C ASP A 249 17.23 4.26 11.70
N PRO A 250 16.62 3.92 12.85
CA PRO A 250 16.67 4.77 14.04
C PRO A 250 18.07 5.00 14.62
N GLU A 251 19.07 4.25 14.17
CA GLU A 251 20.47 4.44 14.60
C GLU A 251 21.21 5.47 13.72
N GLN A 252 20.74 5.69 12.50
CA GLN A 252 21.37 6.57 11.50
C GLN A 252 20.57 7.83 11.22
N ASN A 253 19.24 7.81 11.32
CA ASN A 253 18.35 8.87 10.88
C ASN A 253 18.45 10.19 11.67
N HIS A 254 19.20 10.20 12.78
CA HIS A 254 19.48 11.43 13.52
C HIS A 254 20.48 12.34 12.79
N ALA A 255 21.23 11.82 11.84
CA ALA A 255 22.25 12.49 11.05
C ALA A 255 22.05 12.24 9.54
N PHE A 256 20.80 12.37 9.06
CA PHE A 256 20.50 12.21 7.64
C PHE A 256 21.18 13.29 6.81
N ASN A 257 22.06 12.89 5.88
CA ASN A 257 22.83 13.81 5.05
C ASN A 257 22.27 13.87 3.64
N ASP A 258 21.73 15.05 3.28
CA ASP A 258 21.30 15.37 1.93
C ASP A 258 22.46 16.00 1.14
N HIS A 259 22.71 15.54 -0.08
CA HIS A 259 23.84 15.97 -0.91
C HIS A 259 23.76 17.43 -1.35
N TYR A 260 22.57 18.05 -1.34
CA TYR A 260 22.39 19.45 -1.63
C TYR A 260 22.68 20.32 -0.39
N LEU A 261 22.13 19.91 0.76
CA LEU A 261 22.30 20.67 2.01
C LEU A 261 23.70 20.51 2.59
N GLU A 262 24.35 19.36 2.44
CA GLU A 262 25.67 19.01 2.99
C GLU A 262 25.80 19.28 4.49
N VAL A 263 24.66 19.24 5.20
CA VAL A 263 24.55 19.31 6.66
C VAL A 263 23.56 18.26 7.15
N ASP A 264 23.82 17.69 8.31
CA ASP A 264 22.97 16.66 8.87
C ASP A 264 21.62 17.22 9.31
N PHE A 265 20.55 16.49 8.99
CA PHE A 265 19.19 16.82 9.43
C PHE A 265 18.63 15.70 10.29
N ASP A 266 18.15 16.05 11.49
CA ASP A 266 17.61 15.06 12.43
C ASP A 266 16.19 14.63 12.07
N LEU A 267 16.03 13.38 11.59
CA LEU A 267 14.77 12.73 11.29
C LEU A 267 14.23 11.85 12.43
N SER A 268 14.92 11.79 13.57
CA SER A 268 14.58 10.85 14.69
C SER A 268 13.22 11.10 15.30
N ASN A 269 12.67 12.30 15.18
CA ASN A 269 11.34 12.67 15.68
C ASN A 269 10.22 12.41 14.68
N VAL A 270 10.55 12.11 13.44
CA VAL A 270 9.58 11.78 12.37
C VAL A 270 8.94 10.43 12.67
N MET A 271 7.64 10.30 12.46
CA MET A 271 6.98 9.02 12.47
C MET A 271 6.82 8.52 11.02
N PHE A 272 7.67 7.59 10.63
CA PHE A 272 7.57 6.98 9.31
C PHE A 272 6.51 5.89 9.29
N ILE A 273 5.68 5.90 8.24
CA ILE A 273 4.71 4.87 7.89
C ILE A 273 4.93 4.54 6.43
N SER A 274 5.08 3.28 6.08
CA SER A 274 5.20 2.84 4.68
C SER A 274 3.93 2.16 4.19
N THR A 275 3.72 2.14 2.88
CA THR A 275 2.67 1.33 2.25
C THR A 275 3.26 0.45 1.15
N ALA A 276 2.69 -0.73 1.00
CA ALA A 276 3.00 -1.67 -0.08
C ALA A 276 1.72 -2.29 -0.62
N ASN A 277 1.72 -2.72 -1.88
CA ASN A 277 0.66 -3.55 -2.40
C ASN A 277 0.98 -5.04 -2.20
N TYR A 278 2.24 -5.40 -2.35
CA TYR A 278 2.74 -6.77 -2.19
C TYR A 278 3.90 -6.78 -1.18
N LYS A 279 3.74 -7.52 -0.08
CA LYS A 279 4.76 -7.60 0.98
C LYS A 279 6.08 -8.22 0.50
N ASP A 280 5.99 -9.22 -0.39
CA ASP A 280 7.15 -9.96 -0.88
C ASP A 280 7.97 -9.17 -1.91
N ALA A 281 7.41 -8.11 -2.49
CA ALA A 281 8.10 -7.19 -3.37
C ALA A 281 8.87 -6.08 -2.62
N ILE A 282 8.71 -5.98 -1.30
CA ILE A 282 9.50 -5.05 -0.49
C ILE A 282 10.94 -5.55 -0.42
N PRO A 283 11.95 -4.69 -0.69
CA PRO A 283 13.35 -5.06 -0.54
C PRO A 283 13.63 -5.68 0.84
N PRO A 284 14.29 -6.85 0.92
CA PRO A 284 14.45 -7.61 2.17
C PRO A 284 15.04 -6.78 3.31
N ALA A 285 16.09 -5.99 3.04
CA ALA A 285 16.75 -5.15 4.03
C ALA A 285 15.83 -4.09 4.67
N LEU A 286 14.86 -3.57 3.91
CA LEU A 286 13.83 -2.65 4.42
C LEU A 286 12.75 -3.42 5.17
N ARG A 287 12.33 -4.57 4.66
CA ARG A 287 11.28 -5.41 5.25
C ARG A 287 11.64 -5.86 6.66
N ASP A 288 12.89 -6.22 6.92
CA ASP A 288 13.36 -6.67 8.24
C ASP A 288 13.28 -5.58 9.32
N ARG A 289 13.17 -4.30 8.94
CA ARG A 289 13.01 -3.15 9.84
C ARG A 289 11.55 -2.72 10.03
N MET A 290 10.63 -3.36 9.32
CA MET A 290 9.22 -2.98 9.28
C MET A 290 8.34 -3.96 10.03
N GLU A 291 7.35 -3.44 10.71
CA GLU A 291 6.23 -4.22 11.20
C GLU A 291 5.11 -4.18 10.17
N ILE A 292 4.88 -5.32 9.51
CA ILE A 292 3.91 -5.43 8.43
C ILE A 292 2.51 -5.64 9.01
N LEU A 293 1.60 -4.72 8.71
CA LEU A 293 0.18 -4.83 8.99
C LEU A 293 -0.55 -5.15 7.68
N GLU A 294 -1.08 -6.37 7.58
CA GLU A 294 -1.75 -6.83 6.38
C GLU A 294 -3.20 -6.32 6.31
N PHE A 295 -3.56 -5.76 5.17
CA PHE A 295 -4.90 -5.32 4.84
C PHE A 295 -5.53 -6.31 3.87
N SER A 296 -6.58 -6.97 4.30
CA SER A 296 -7.43 -7.76 3.41
C SER A 296 -8.31 -6.86 2.53
N GLY A 297 -8.86 -7.44 1.47
CA GLY A 297 -9.91 -6.78 0.70
C GLY A 297 -11.21 -6.64 1.51
N TYR A 298 -12.07 -5.72 1.08
CA TYR A 298 -13.39 -5.56 1.66
C TYR A 298 -14.41 -6.51 1.03
N ILE A 299 -15.25 -7.12 1.85
CA ILE A 299 -16.43 -7.84 1.40
C ILE A 299 -17.54 -6.86 0.99
N GLN A 300 -18.58 -7.36 0.31
CA GLN A 300 -19.65 -6.49 -0.22
C GLN A 300 -20.35 -5.65 0.85
N ASP A 301 -20.62 -6.24 2.01
CA ASP A 301 -21.28 -5.55 3.11
C ASP A 301 -20.40 -4.44 3.71
N GLU A 302 -19.09 -4.70 3.81
CA GLU A 302 -18.11 -3.69 4.22
C GLU A 302 -18.06 -2.56 3.19
N LYS A 303 -17.98 -2.88 1.88
CA LYS A 303 -18.01 -1.88 0.80
C LYS A 303 -19.29 -1.04 0.81
N LEU A 304 -20.45 -1.67 1.08
CA LEU A 304 -21.72 -0.97 1.20
C LEU A 304 -21.69 0.04 2.35
N LYS A 305 -21.20 -0.37 3.52
CA LYS A 305 -21.09 0.52 4.69
C LYS A 305 -20.08 1.64 4.47
N ILE A 306 -18.92 1.33 3.91
CA ILE A 306 -17.90 2.33 3.54
C ILE A 306 -18.47 3.32 2.54
N ALA A 307 -19.19 2.85 1.52
CA ALA A 307 -19.82 3.73 0.54
C ALA A 307 -20.85 4.66 1.17
N GLN A 308 -21.74 4.14 2.03
CA GLN A 308 -22.77 4.92 2.70
C GLN A 308 -22.19 5.98 3.65
N ASN A 309 -21.20 5.57 4.46
CA ASN A 309 -20.69 6.42 5.54
C ASN A 309 -19.62 7.42 5.08
N HIS A 310 -18.83 7.06 4.05
CA HIS A 310 -17.66 7.84 3.67
C HIS A 310 -17.67 8.28 2.20
N LEU A 311 -17.86 7.35 1.24
CA LEU A 311 -17.68 7.70 -0.17
C LEU A 311 -18.81 8.58 -0.72
N VAL A 312 -20.05 8.24 -0.44
CA VAL A 312 -21.21 9.00 -0.93
C VAL A 312 -21.21 10.42 -0.38
N PRO A 313 -21.08 10.67 0.95
CA PRO A 313 -21.00 12.02 1.49
C PRO A 313 -19.84 12.83 0.90
N LYS A 314 -18.65 12.23 0.79
CA LYS A 314 -17.48 12.87 0.21
C LYS A 314 -17.72 13.24 -1.25
N GLN A 315 -18.22 12.31 -2.06
CA GLN A 315 -18.46 12.54 -3.48
C GLN A 315 -19.61 13.51 -3.75
N ILE A 316 -20.60 13.61 -2.88
CA ILE A 316 -21.64 14.66 -2.95
C ILE A 316 -21.00 16.04 -2.84
N ASP A 317 -20.14 16.25 -1.85
CA ASP A 317 -19.44 17.51 -1.62
C ASP A 317 -18.46 17.85 -2.77
N GLU A 318 -17.62 16.91 -3.18
CA GLU A 318 -16.65 17.07 -4.28
C GLU A 318 -17.30 17.40 -5.63
N ASN A 319 -18.55 16.96 -5.87
CA ASN A 319 -19.29 17.28 -7.09
C ASN A 319 -20.24 18.51 -6.94
N GLY A 320 -20.09 19.30 -5.88
CA GLY A 320 -20.85 20.54 -5.66
C GLY A 320 -22.34 20.32 -5.40
N LEU A 321 -22.73 19.13 -4.92
CA LEU A 321 -24.10 18.78 -4.59
C LEU A 321 -24.34 18.90 -3.07
N GLY A 322 -25.54 19.27 -2.68
CA GLY A 322 -25.97 19.24 -1.28
C GLY A 322 -26.69 17.92 -0.93
N LYS A 323 -26.73 17.59 0.36
CA LYS A 323 -27.49 16.42 0.88
C LYS A 323 -28.99 16.46 0.52
N LYS A 324 -29.53 17.65 0.24
CA LYS A 324 -30.92 17.85 -0.19
C LYS A 324 -31.12 17.58 -1.69
N ASP A 325 -30.06 17.58 -2.49
CA ASP A 325 -30.11 17.45 -3.95
C ASP A 325 -30.19 16.01 -4.43
N VAL A 326 -29.55 15.10 -3.70
CA VAL A 326 -29.42 13.69 -4.09
C VAL A 326 -29.52 12.77 -2.90
N SER A 327 -30.13 11.60 -3.11
CA SER A 327 -30.04 10.45 -2.22
C SER A 327 -29.74 9.20 -3.03
N ILE A 328 -28.84 8.37 -2.55
CA ILE A 328 -28.47 7.10 -3.18
C ILE A 328 -28.96 5.98 -2.28
N ASP A 329 -29.84 5.12 -2.81
CA ASP A 329 -30.38 3.98 -2.05
C ASP A 329 -29.31 2.90 -1.86
N ALA A 330 -29.43 2.10 -0.80
CA ALA A 330 -28.56 0.95 -0.56
C ALA A 330 -28.58 -0.05 -1.74
N SER A 331 -29.74 -0.23 -2.39
CA SER A 331 -29.87 -1.07 -3.59
C SER A 331 -29.06 -0.56 -4.78
N ALA A 332 -28.95 0.76 -4.94
CA ALA A 332 -28.12 1.36 -5.98
C ALA A 332 -26.61 1.14 -5.71
N ILE A 333 -26.20 1.27 -4.46
CA ILE A 333 -24.79 1.03 -4.08
C ILE A 333 -24.45 -0.46 -4.25
N LYS A 334 -25.34 -1.38 -3.86
CA LYS A 334 -25.16 -2.80 -4.11
C LYS A 334 -25.00 -3.10 -5.59
N GLU A 335 -25.84 -2.52 -6.43
CA GLU A 335 -25.74 -2.67 -7.89
C GLU A 335 -24.41 -2.13 -8.43
N LEU A 336 -23.91 -1.00 -7.93
CA LEU A 336 -22.59 -0.49 -8.30
C LEU A 336 -21.47 -1.48 -7.92
N ILE A 337 -21.54 -2.06 -6.73
CA ILE A 337 -20.56 -3.03 -6.22
C ILE A 337 -20.57 -4.31 -7.08
N GLU A 338 -21.76 -4.83 -7.40
CA GLU A 338 -21.91 -6.15 -8.04
C GLU A 338 -21.72 -6.09 -9.55
N SER A 339 -22.29 -5.06 -10.19
CA SER A 339 -22.43 -5.02 -11.65
C SER A 339 -21.48 -4.06 -12.34
N TYR A 340 -20.87 -3.11 -11.63
CA TYR A 340 -20.02 -2.07 -12.25
C TYR A 340 -18.59 -2.03 -11.70
N THR A 341 -18.29 -2.75 -10.60
CA THR A 341 -16.94 -2.80 -10.02
C THR A 341 -16.50 -4.23 -9.73
N ARG A 342 -15.19 -4.50 -9.92
CA ARG A 342 -14.55 -5.77 -9.57
C ARG A 342 -13.16 -5.46 -9.01
N GLU A 343 -13.09 -5.29 -7.68
CA GLU A 343 -11.87 -4.88 -6.98
C GLU A 343 -11.91 -5.35 -5.52
N ALA A 344 -10.73 -5.53 -4.90
CA ALA A 344 -10.64 -5.85 -3.48
C ALA A 344 -10.95 -4.63 -2.59
N GLY A 345 -10.53 -3.43 -3.00
CA GLY A 345 -10.81 -2.18 -2.29
C GLY A 345 -12.11 -1.50 -2.73
N VAL A 346 -12.13 -0.16 -2.63
CA VAL A 346 -13.27 0.69 -2.97
C VAL A 346 -12.93 1.84 -3.92
N ARG A 347 -11.77 1.80 -4.59
CA ARG A 347 -11.30 2.89 -5.45
C ARG A 347 -12.14 3.06 -6.72
N ASN A 348 -12.50 1.96 -7.37
CA ASN A 348 -13.36 2.01 -8.55
C ASN A 348 -14.82 2.27 -8.16
N LEU A 349 -15.27 1.75 -7.01
CA LEU A 349 -16.58 2.08 -6.45
C LEU A 349 -16.73 3.59 -6.21
N GLU A 350 -15.72 4.24 -5.65
CA GLU A 350 -15.70 5.70 -5.49
C GLU A 350 -15.81 6.41 -6.84
N ARG A 351 -15.08 5.95 -7.87
CA ARG A 351 -15.15 6.50 -9.22
C ARG A 351 -16.54 6.35 -9.86
N GLU A 352 -17.19 5.19 -9.69
CA GLU A 352 -18.52 4.97 -10.26
C GLU A 352 -19.59 5.76 -9.49
N ILE A 353 -19.46 5.93 -8.16
CA ILE A 353 -20.29 6.86 -7.39
C ILE A 353 -20.13 8.30 -7.93
N ALA A 354 -18.90 8.75 -8.15
CA ALA A 354 -18.63 10.07 -8.74
C ALA A 354 -19.23 10.19 -10.15
N ASN A 355 -19.15 9.14 -10.98
CA ASN A 355 -19.77 9.12 -12.31
C ASN A 355 -21.29 9.34 -12.25
N VAL A 356 -21.96 8.65 -11.33
CA VAL A 356 -23.40 8.81 -11.10
C VAL A 356 -23.71 10.23 -10.64
N LEU A 357 -22.97 10.76 -9.66
CA LEU A 357 -23.20 12.09 -9.10
C LEU A 357 -22.94 13.22 -10.10
N ARG A 358 -21.95 13.08 -11.01
CA ARG A 358 -21.74 14.04 -12.10
C ARG A 358 -22.95 14.12 -13.05
N LYS A 359 -23.59 12.98 -13.33
CA LYS A 359 -24.81 12.97 -14.15
C LYS A 359 -26.01 13.57 -13.42
N VAL A 360 -26.09 13.38 -12.10
CA VAL A 360 -27.08 14.07 -11.26
C VAL A 360 -26.85 15.58 -11.26
N ALA A 361 -25.60 16.03 -11.09
CA ALA A 361 -25.24 17.45 -11.11
C ALA A 361 -25.59 18.10 -12.46
N ARG A 362 -25.26 17.44 -13.56
CA ARG A 362 -25.65 17.87 -14.92
C ARG A 362 -27.16 17.99 -15.06
N GLY A 363 -27.92 16.96 -14.65
CA GLY A 363 -29.38 16.98 -14.72
C GLY A 363 -30.03 18.06 -13.84
N LYS A 364 -29.40 18.42 -12.73
CA LYS A 364 -29.83 19.51 -11.86
C LYS A 364 -29.71 20.87 -12.57
N ILE A 365 -28.61 21.10 -13.27
CA ILE A 365 -28.36 22.35 -14.01
C ILE A 365 -29.29 22.45 -15.23
N GLU A 366 -29.36 21.38 -16.05
CA GLU A 366 -30.12 21.38 -17.29
C GLU A 366 -31.65 21.36 -17.06
N LYS A 367 -32.12 20.51 -16.13
CA LYS A 367 -33.55 20.23 -15.93
C LYS A 367 -34.16 20.88 -14.69
N LYS A 368 -33.39 21.67 -13.91
CA LYS A 368 -33.79 22.30 -12.65
C LYS A 368 -34.50 21.34 -11.66
N THR A 369 -34.09 20.08 -11.62
CA THR A 369 -34.64 19.06 -10.73
C THR A 369 -34.35 19.41 -9.27
N LYS A 370 -35.38 19.41 -8.40
CA LYS A 370 -35.19 19.78 -6.98
C LYS A 370 -34.48 18.71 -6.15
N LYS A 371 -34.75 17.43 -6.41
CA LYS A 371 -34.12 16.29 -5.70
C LYS A 371 -34.10 15.07 -6.62
N THR A 372 -32.97 14.38 -6.67
CA THR A 372 -32.81 13.13 -7.43
C THR A 372 -32.61 11.95 -6.47
N LYS A 373 -33.48 10.95 -6.56
CA LYS A 373 -33.31 9.68 -5.86
C LYS A 373 -32.69 8.68 -6.83
N VAL A 374 -31.51 8.17 -6.50
CA VAL A 374 -30.78 7.17 -7.30
C VAL A 374 -31.07 5.79 -6.72
N ASN A 375 -31.80 4.98 -7.50
CA ASN A 375 -32.09 3.57 -7.21
C ASN A 375 -31.35 2.67 -8.24
N LYS A 376 -31.50 1.35 -8.12
CA LYS A 376 -30.89 0.37 -9.03
C LYS A 376 -31.16 0.68 -10.53
N LYS A 377 -32.41 1.03 -10.90
CA LYS A 377 -32.77 1.34 -12.30
C LYS A 377 -32.02 2.56 -12.82
N LYS A 378 -31.92 3.62 -12.03
CA LYS A 378 -31.19 4.84 -12.40
C LYS A 378 -29.69 4.62 -12.55
N VAL A 379 -29.11 3.68 -11.83
CA VAL A 379 -27.69 3.30 -12.04
C VAL A 379 -27.50 2.81 -13.48
N GLY A 380 -28.37 1.91 -13.95
CA GLY A 380 -28.33 1.43 -15.33
C GLY A 380 -28.57 2.54 -16.37
N GLU A 381 -29.51 3.46 -16.10
CA GLU A 381 -29.75 4.62 -16.97
C GLU A 381 -28.53 5.55 -17.06
N TYR A 382 -27.77 5.69 -15.96
CA TYR A 382 -26.61 6.56 -15.92
C TYR A 382 -25.31 5.90 -16.43
N LEU A 383 -25.06 4.64 -16.09
CA LEU A 383 -23.81 3.97 -16.40
C LEU A 383 -23.88 3.03 -17.61
N GLY A 384 -25.09 2.75 -18.10
CA GLY A 384 -25.31 1.80 -19.20
C GLY A 384 -25.45 0.36 -18.72
N ALA A 385 -25.21 -0.59 -19.61
CA ALA A 385 -25.33 -2.02 -19.31
C ALA A 385 -24.34 -2.45 -18.22
N PRO A 386 -24.71 -3.42 -17.37
CA PRO A 386 -23.80 -4.02 -16.40
C PRO A 386 -22.51 -4.51 -17.06
N ARG A 387 -21.38 -4.26 -16.41
CA ARG A 387 -20.05 -4.70 -16.89
C ARG A 387 -19.69 -6.09 -16.42
N PHE A 388 -20.25 -6.48 -15.29
CA PHE A 388 -19.98 -7.78 -14.66
C PHE A 388 -21.30 -8.49 -14.40
N TYR A 389 -21.32 -9.78 -14.69
CA TYR A 389 -22.45 -10.65 -14.41
C TYR A 389 -22.01 -11.66 -13.37
N SER A 390 -22.87 -11.97 -12.39
CA SER A 390 -22.64 -13.06 -11.47
C SER A 390 -22.81 -14.40 -12.22
N GLU A 391 -21.75 -15.16 -12.32
CA GLU A 391 -21.87 -16.55 -12.77
C GLU A 391 -22.52 -17.35 -11.64
N ILE A 392 -23.74 -17.81 -11.87
CA ILE A 392 -24.52 -18.54 -10.89
C ILE A 392 -24.02 -19.99 -10.85
N ALA A 393 -24.00 -20.60 -9.65
CA ALA A 393 -23.57 -21.97 -9.39
C ALA A 393 -24.42 -23.07 -10.09
N GLU A 394 -25.21 -22.72 -11.09
CA GLU A 394 -26.10 -23.65 -11.83
C GLU A 394 -25.36 -24.62 -12.75
N ARG A 395 -24.04 -24.45 -12.97
CA ARG A 395 -23.27 -25.26 -13.91
C ARG A 395 -22.80 -26.61 -13.34
N ALA A 396 -22.85 -26.82 -12.03
CA ALA A 396 -22.21 -27.97 -11.36
C ALA A 396 -23.03 -29.28 -11.36
N THR A 397 -24.04 -29.42 -12.22
CA THR A 397 -24.94 -30.60 -12.24
C THR A 397 -24.47 -31.76 -13.11
N LYS A 398 -23.34 -31.61 -13.80
CA LYS A 398 -22.81 -32.67 -14.69
C LYS A 398 -21.56 -33.32 -14.10
N PRO A 399 -21.35 -34.64 -14.33
CA PRO A 399 -20.09 -35.29 -14.00
C PRO A 399 -18.90 -34.56 -14.64
N GLY A 400 -17.82 -34.38 -13.88
CA GLY A 400 -16.63 -33.68 -14.33
C GLY A 400 -16.66 -32.16 -14.11
N VAL A 401 -17.72 -31.61 -13.53
CA VAL A 401 -17.80 -30.14 -13.23
C VAL A 401 -17.80 -29.94 -11.72
N VAL A 402 -16.90 -29.06 -11.26
CA VAL A 402 -16.72 -28.73 -9.84
C VAL A 402 -16.62 -27.21 -9.67
N THR A 403 -17.23 -26.71 -8.60
CA THR A 403 -17.04 -25.30 -8.20
C THR A 403 -15.86 -25.18 -7.26
N GLY A 404 -14.80 -24.52 -7.71
CA GLY A 404 -13.65 -24.11 -6.91
C GLY A 404 -13.80 -22.71 -6.37
N LEU A 405 -12.92 -22.32 -5.44
CA LEU A 405 -12.83 -20.99 -4.87
C LEU A 405 -11.45 -20.42 -5.13
N ALA A 406 -11.43 -19.21 -5.69
CA ALA A 406 -10.22 -18.46 -5.98
C ALA A 406 -10.14 -17.17 -5.15
N TRP A 407 -8.92 -16.75 -4.90
CA TRP A 407 -8.62 -15.40 -4.43
C TRP A 407 -7.86 -14.66 -5.55
N THR A 408 -8.27 -13.43 -5.83
CA THR A 408 -7.70 -12.58 -6.88
C THR A 408 -7.41 -11.19 -6.32
N ALA A 409 -6.65 -10.39 -7.05
CA ALA A 409 -6.47 -8.98 -6.72
C ALA A 409 -7.79 -8.19 -6.62
N ALA A 410 -8.88 -8.71 -7.18
CA ALA A 410 -10.23 -8.15 -7.10
C ALA A 410 -11.05 -8.67 -5.91
N GLY A 411 -10.53 -9.61 -5.13
CA GLY A 411 -11.20 -10.28 -4.01
C GLY A 411 -11.45 -11.76 -4.30
N GLY A 412 -12.33 -12.39 -3.49
CA GLY A 412 -12.74 -13.76 -3.71
C GLY A 412 -13.67 -13.92 -4.92
N ASP A 413 -13.53 -15.03 -5.62
CA ASP A 413 -14.37 -15.41 -6.75
C ASP A 413 -14.61 -16.92 -6.79
N ILE A 414 -15.69 -17.35 -7.46
CA ILE A 414 -15.88 -18.75 -7.80
C ILE A 414 -15.22 -19.03 -9.15
N LEU A 415 -14.74 -20.24 -9.30
CA LEU A 415 -14.29 -20.75 -10.59
C LEU A 415 -14.83 -22.15 -10.85
N PHE A 416 -15.19 -22.40 -12.08
CA PHE A 416 -15.59 -23.73 -12.50
C PHE A 416 -14.38 -24.50 -12.99
N ILE A 417 -14.28 -25.77 -12.62
CA ILE A 417 -13.27 -26.69 -13.11
C ILE A 417 -14.05 -27.76 -13.88
N GLU A 418 -13.83 -27.79 -15.18
CA GLU A 418 -14.51 -28.67 -16.10
C GLU A 418 -13.52 -29.71 -16.62
N SER A 419 -13.81 -30.97 -16.40
CA SER A 419 -13.03 -32.09 -16.96
C SER A 419 -13.82 -32.83 -18.01
N SER A 420 -13.15 -33.17 -19.10
CA SER A 420 -13.70 -34.02 -20.18
C SER A 420 -12.75 -35.17 -20.48
N LYS A 421 -13.29 -36.28 -20.94
CA LYS A 421 -12.51 -37.46 -21.32
C LYS A 421 -12.77 -37.86 -22.77
N MET A 422 -11.70 -38.32 -23.41
CA MET A 422 -11.74 -38.83 -24.77
C MET A 422 -10.88 -40.09 -24.90
N LYS A 423 -11.07 -40.88 -25.96
CA LYS A 423 -10.16 -41.99 -26.27
C LYS A 423 -8.77 -41.45 -26.58
N GLY A 424 -7.75 -42.01 -25.98
CA GLY A 424 -6.38 -41.54 -26.15
C GLY A 424 -5.36 -42.47 -25.52
N LYS A 425 -4.21 -41.90 -25.14
CA LYS A 425 -3.03 -42.63 -24.61
C LYS A 425 -2.68 -42.20 -23.16
N GLY A 426 -3.61 -41.59 -22.44
CA GLY A 426 -3.41 -41.13 -21.06
C GLY A 426 -2.84 -39.71 -20.95
N GLU A 427 -2.97 -38.89 -21.98
CA GLU A 427 -2.47 -37.51 -21.95
C GLU A 427 -3.37 -36.61 -21.10
N LEU A 428 -2.74 -35.64 -20.40
CA LEU A 428 -3.42 -34.58 -19.66
C LEU A 428 -3.28 -33.27 -20.42
N THR A 429 -4.39 -32.74 -20.91
CA THR A 429 -4.47 -31.42 -21.51
C THR A 429 -5.01 -30.42 -20.50
N LEU A 430 -4.35 -29.27 -20.35
CA LEU A 430 -4.73 -28.20 -19.42
C LEU A 430 -4.96 -26.91 -20.19
N THR A 431 -6.14 -26.28 -20.02
CA THR A 431 -6.47 -25.01 -20.65
C THR A 431 -7.15 -24.04 -19.67
N GLY A 432 -7.14 -22.72 -19.99
CA GLY A 432 -7.73 -21.67 -19.16
C GLY A 432 -6.71 -20.68 -18.61
N GLN A 433 -5.54 -20.53 -19.25
CA GLN A 433 -4.44 -19.71 -18.81
C GLN A 433 -3.98 -20.02 -17.37
N LEU A 434 -3.67 -21.30 -17.14
CA LEU A 434 -3.17 -21.79 -15.87
C LEU A 434 -1.68 -21.48 -15.74
N GLY A 435 -1.29 -20.90 -14.61
CA GLY A 435 0.12 -20.74 -14.24
C GLY A 435 0.76 -22.08 -13.86
N ASP A 436 2.06 -22.06 -13.64
CA ASP A 436 2.83 -23.29 -13.49
C ASP A 436 2.48 -24.04 -12.19
N VAL A 437 2.26 -23.33 -11.08
CA VAL A 437 1.84 -23.94 -9.81
C VAL A 437 0.48 -24.64 -9.95
N MET A 438 -0.43 -24.07 -10.71
CA MET A 438 -1.75 -24.67 -10.94
C MET A 438 -1.67 -25.89 -11.88
N LYS A 439 -0.75 -25.91 -12.85
CA LYS A 439 -0.47 -27.08 -13.69
C LYS A 439 0.16 -28.23 -12.90
N GLU A 440 1.10 -27.93 -12.01
CA GLU A 440 1.68 -28.90 -11.08
C GLU A 440 0.60 -29.51 -10.18
N SER A 441 -0.31 -28.70 -9.67
CA SER A 441 -1.43 -29.14 -8.84
C SER A 441 -2.37 -30.09 -9.58
N ALA A 442 -2.65 -29.83 -10.87
CA ALA A 442 -3.44 -30.73 -11.72
C ALA A 442 -2.72 -32.07 -11.97
N THR A 443 -1.41 -32.02 -12.17
CA THR A 443 -0.57 -33.20 -12.36
C THR A 443 -0.52 -34.04 -11.09
N ALA A 444 -0.37 -33.44 -9.93
CA ALA A 444 -0.42 -34.11 -8.63
C ALA A 444 -1.78 -34.78 -8.38
N ALA A 445 -2.88 -34.08 -8.70
CA ALA A 445 -4.22 -34.60 -8.61
C ALA A 445 -4.42 -35.86 -9.49
N LEU A 446 -4.02 -35.82 -10.77
CA LEU A 446 -4.10 -36.96 -11.67
C LEU A 446 -3.21 -38.14 -11.21
N THR A 447 -2.02 -37.85 -10.70
CA THR A 447 -1.10 -38.87 -10.18
C THR A 447 -1.74 -39.60 -8.99
N TYR A 448 -2.42 -38.88 -8.10
CA TYR A 448 -3.13 -39.51 -6.98
C TYR A 448 -4.29 -40.39 -7.48
N VAL A 449 -5.05 -39.91 -8.47
CA VAL A 449 -6.14 -40.73 -9.08
C VAL A 449 -5.58 -42.03 -9.69
N ARG A 450 -4.46 -41.94 -10.42
CA ARG A 450 -3.80 -43.11 -11.05
C ARG A 450 -3.32 -44.14 -10.03
N SER A 451 -2.82 -43.69 -8.90
CA SER A 451 -2.27 -44.54 -7.84
C SER A 451 -3.33 -45.16 -6.92
N HIS A 452 -4.60 -44.69 -6.99
CA HIS A 452 -5.69 -45.14 -6.09
C HIS A 452 -6.97 -45.49 -6.84
N THR A 453 -6.85 -46.07 -8.03
CA THR A 453 -7.98 -46.43 -8.91
C THR A 453 -8.96 -47.39 -8.26
N ASP A 454 -8.47 -48.36 -7.51
CA ASP A 454 -9.25 -49.38 -6.79
C ASP A 454 -10.16 -48.77 -5.72
N ILE A 455 -9.63 -47.82 -4.94
CA ILE A 455 -10.35 -47.11 -3.88
C ILE A 455 -11.37 -46.15 -4.48
N LEU A 456 -10.99 -45.42 -5.51
CA LEU A 456 -11.83 -44.40 -6.15
C LEU A 456 -12.90 -44.98 -7.09
N GLY A 457 -12.83 -46.31 -7.39
CA GLY A 457 -13.74 -46.96 -8.33
C GLY A 457 -13.57 -46.52 -9.78
N VAL A 458 -12.37 -46.05 -10.13
CA VAL A 458 -11.96 -45.64 -11.47
C VAL A 458 -11.41 -46.87 -12.22
N PRO A 459 -11.63 -47.01 -13.55
CA PRO A 459 -11.03 -48.12 -14.32
C PRO A 459 -9.49 -48.10 -14.22
N GLU A 460 -8.87 -49.27 -13.96
CA GLU A 460 -7.42 -49.37 -13.78
C GLU A 460 -6.63 -48.95 -15.03
N ASP A 461 -7.17 -49.25 -16.21
CA ASP A 461 -6.54 -49.00 -17.51
C ASP A 461 -6.85 -47.63 -18.12
N PHE A 462 -7.49 -46.70 -17.36
CA PHE A 462 -7.86 -45.40 -17.92
C PHE A 462 -6.64 -44.60 -18.37
N HIS A 463 -5.51 -44.76 -17.70
CA HIS A 463 -4.27 -44.03 -18.00
C HIS A 463 -3.60 -44.48 -19.30
N GLU A 464 -4.05 -45.60 -19.92
CA GLU A 464 -3.56 -46.07 -21.21
C GLU A 464 -4.53 -45.81 -22.36
N LYS A 465 -5.83 -45.59 -22.03
CA LYS A 465 -6.91 -45.57 -23.03
C LYS A 465 -7.71 -44.27 -23.08
N THR A 466 -7.44 -43.36 -22.14
CA THR A 466 -8.27 -42.16 -21.96
C THR A 466 -7.43 -40.91 -21.75
N ASP A 467 -7.50 -39.98 -22.66
CA ASP A 467 -6.98 -38.63 -22.45
C ASP A 467 -7.97 -37.82 -21.62
N ILE A 468 -7.44 -36.98 -20.74
CA ILE A 468 -8.21 -36.09 -19.87
C ILE A 468 -7.88 -34.64 -20.23
N HIS A 469 -8.94 -33.86 -20.45
CA HIS A 469 -8.82 -32.43 -20.65
C HIS A 469 -9.47 -31.72 -19.45
N VAL A 470 -8.67 -30.95 -18.70
CA VAL A 470 -9.16 -30.07 -17.62
C VAL A 470 -9.14 -28.63 -18.13
N HIS A 471 -10.30 -27.99 -18.11
CA HIS A 471 -10.50 -26.62 -18.51
C HIS A 471 -10.99 -25.77 -17.35
N VAL A 472 -10.39 -24.59 -17.15
CA VAL A 472 -10.90 -23.62 -16.20
C VAL A 472 -11.34 -22.37 -16.98
N PRO A 473 -12.66 -22.17 -17.16
CA PRO A 473 -13.22 -21.06 -17.93
C PRO A 473 -12.74 -19.68 -17.51
N ALA A 474 -13.12 -18.63 -18.28
CA ALA A 474 -12.61 -17.26 -18.18
C ALA A 474 -11.12 -17.14 -18.56
N GLY A 475 -10.77 -17.63 -19.77
CA GLY A 475 -9.41 -17.67 -20.31
C GLY A 475 -8.73 -16.30 -20.51
N ALA A 476 -9.46 -15.18 -20.38
CA ALA A 476 -8.88 -13.83 -20.40
C ALA A 476 -8.16 -13.44 -19.08
N ILE A 477 -8.34 -14.24 -18.01
CA ILE A 477 -7.78 -13.95 -16.69
C ILE A 477 -6.77 -15.05 -16.36
N PRO A 478 -5.47 -14.73 -16.19
CA PRO A 478 -4.49 -15.70 -15.71
C PRO A 478 -4.86 -16.21 -14.31
N LYS A 479 -4.70 -17.51 -14.11
CA LYS A 479 -5.00 -18.19 -12.85
C LYS A 479 -3.79 -18.99 -12.42
N ASP A 480 -3.38 -18.82 -11.17
CA ASP A 480 -2.29 -19.58 -10.58
C ASP A 480 -2.53 -19.87 -9.09
N GLY A 481 -1.87 -20.87 -8.59
CA GLY A 481 -1.87 -21.26 -7.18
C GLY A 481 -2.29 -22.71 -6.92
N PRO A 482 -1.83 -23.30 -5.80
CA PRO A 482 -2.02 -24.71 -5.48
C PRO A 482 -3.45 -25.01 -4.96
N SER A 483 -4.22 -24.01 -4.56
CA SER A 483 -5.51 -24.15 -3.87
C SER A 483 -6.65 -24.73 -4.72
N ALA A 484 -6.44 -24.92 -6.03
CA ALA A 484 -7.38 -25.58 -6.93
C ALA A 484 -7.22 -27.11 -6.96
N GLY A 485 -6.18 -27.68 -6.35
CA GLY A 485 -5.84 -29.09 -6.42
C GLY A 485 -6.96 -30.03 -5.98
N VAL A 486 -7.61 -29.70 -4.87
CA VAL A 486 -8.79 -30.44 -4.38
C VAL A 486 -9.92 -30.43 -5.40
N GLY A 487 -10.20 -29.27 -6.01
CA GLY A 487 -11.24 -29.16 -7.03
C GLY A 487 -10.90 -29.91 -8.32
N MET A 488 -9.64 -29.87 -8.77
CA MET A 488 -9.19 -30.63 -9.95
C MET A 488 -9.25 -32.13 -9.74
N PHE A 489 -8.79 -32.60 -8.60
CA PHE A 489 -8.92 -34.00 -8.20
C PHE A 489 -10.39 -34.47 -8.22
N THR A 490 -11.25 -33.71 -7.55
CA THR A 490 -12.69 -34.06 -7.45
C THR A 490 -13.36 -34.03 -8.83
N SER A 491 -12.97 -33.09 -9.71
CA SER A 491 -13.49 -33.04 -11.08
C SER A 491 -13.08 -34.25 -11.91
N ILE A 492 -11.82 -34.71 -11.82
CA ILE A 492 -11.34 -35.91 -12.51
C ILE A 492 -12.05 -37.16 -11.97
N VAL A 493 -12.19 -37.32 -10.65
CA VAL A 493 -12.87 -38.44 -10.04
C VAL A 493 -14.35 -38.47 -10.45
N SER A 494 -15.04 -37.36 -10.37
CA SER A 494 -16.43 -37.19 -10.82
C SER A 494 -16.61 -37.61 -12.28
N LEU A 495 -15.72 -37.16 -13.17
CA LEU A 495 -15.72 -37.53 -14.59
C LEU A 495 -15.53 -39.01 -14.82
N MET A 496 -14.53 -39.61 -14.14
CA MET A 496 -14.15 -41.01 -14.37
C MET A 496 -15.17 -41.98 -13.82
N THR A 497 -15.79 -41.64 -12.69
CA THR A 497 -16.84 -42.47 -12.05
C THR A 497 -18.24 -42.23 -12.59
N GLY A 498 -18.45 -41.13 -13.33
CA GLY A 498 -19.75 -40.74 -13.88
C GLY A 498 -20.74 -40.19 -12.85
N HIS A 499 -20.27 -39.85 -11.64
CA HIS A 499 -21.10 -39.28 -10.57
C HIS A 499 -20.89 -37.77 -10.46
N SER A 500 -22.00 -37.03 -10.39
CA SER A 500 -21.94 -35.56 -10.23
C SER A 500 -21.59 -35.20 -8.79
N VAL A 501 -20.94 -34.04 -8.63
CA VAL A 501 -20.75 -33.43 -7.31
C VAL A 501 -22.08 -32.88 -6.79
N LYS A 502 -22.30 -32.94 -5.47
CA LYS A 502 -23.48 -32.35 -4.83
C LYS A 502 -23.69 -30.88 -5.25
N ASP A 503 -24.95 -30.52 -5.35
CA ASP A 503 -25.37 -29.17 -5.71
C ASP A 503 -24.94 -28.14 -4.65
N LYS A 504 -24.62 -26.92 -5.10
CA LYS A 504 -24.25 -25.81 -4.22
C LYS A 504 -23.10 -26.10 -3.25
N VAL A 505 -22.18 -26.98 -3.65
CA VAL A 505 -20.92 -27.23 -2.94
C VAL A 505 -19.77 -26.53 -3.68
N ALA A 506 -18.94 -25.84 -2.94
CA ALA A 506 -17.67 -25.32 -3.43
C ALA A 506 -16.52 -25.83 -2.57
N MET A 507 -15.34 -25.95 -3.14
CA MET A 507 -14.18 -26.49 -2.46
C MET A 507 -12.91 -25.74 -2.79
N THR A 508 -11.95 -25.79 -1.86
CA THR A 508 -10.61 -25.25 -2.06
C THR A 508 -9.64 -25.99 -1.14
N GLY A 509 -8.44 -26.19 -1.60
CA GLY A 509 -7.39 -26.88 -0.84
C GLY A 509 -6.25 -27.29 -1.77
N GLU A 510 -5.06 -27.36 -1.23
CA GLU A 510 -3.90 -27.93 -1.91
C GLU A 510 -3.86 -29.44 -1.62
N ILE A 511 -3.55 -30.26 -2.64
CA ILE A 511 -3.42 -31.70 -2.52
C ILE A 511 -1.96 -32.11 -2.58
N THR A 512 -1.57 -33.04 -1.70
CA THR A 512 -0.26 -33.70 -1.79
C THR A 512 -0.34 -35.03 -2.50
N LEU A 513 0.77 -35.59 -2.98
CA LEU A 513 0.85 -36.92 -3.58
C LEU A 513 0.46 -38.05 -2.62
N ARG A 514 0.34 -37.79 -1.31
CA ARG A 514 -0.10 -38.73 -0.28
C ARG A 514 -1.57 -38.57 0.08
N GLY A 515 -2.26 -37.61 -0.54
CA GLY A 515 -3.68 -37.35 -0.30
C GLY A 515 -3.98 -36.41 0.86
N ASN A 516 -2.97 -35.82 1.50
CA ASN A 516 -3.22 -34.80 2.53
C ASN A 516 -3.73 -33.51 1.90
N VAL A 517 -4.66 -32.83 2.59
CA VAL A 517 -5.20 -31.55 2.20
C VAL A 517 -4.53 -30.46 3.03
N LEU A 518 -3.72 -29.63 2.35
CA LEU A 518 -2.95 -28.56 2.99
C LEU A 518 -3.73 -27.24 3.08
N PRO A 519 -3.43 -26.40 4.09
CA PRO A 519 -4.10 -25.13 4.30
C PRO A 519 -3.81 -24.12 3.17
N ILE A 520 -4.77 -23.21 2.98
CA ILE A 520 -4.73 -22.19 1.91
C ILE A 520 -4.97 -20.80 2.48
N GLY A 521 -4.58 -19.78 1.70
CA GLY A 521 -4.84 -18.38 2.03
C GLY A 521 -6.16 -17.83 1.48
N GLY A 522 -6.56 -16.64 1.96
CA GLY A 522 -7.73 -15.90 1.46
C GLY A 522 -9.07 -16.56 1.79
N VAL A 523 -9.18 -17.22 2.95
CA VAL A 523 -10.38 -17.96 3.35
C VAL A 523 -11.59 -17.02 3.49
N LYS A 524 -11.42 -15.85 4.10
CA LYS A 524 -12.49 -14.85 4.25
C LYS A 524 -13.08 -14.47 2.90
N GLU A 525 -12.24 -14.13 1.94
CA GLU A 525 -12.65 -13.70 0.60
C GLU A 525 -13.29 -14.85 -0.18
N LYS A 526 -12.71 -16.05 -0.13
CA LYS A 526 -13.22 -17.26 -0.81
C LYS A 526 -14.58 -17.65 -0.30
N VAL A 527 -14.76 -17.70 1.02
CA VAL A 527 -16.05 -18.06 1.65
C VAL A 527 -17.12 -17.02 1.37
N THR A 528 -16.75 -15.73 1.40
CA THR A 528 -17.68 -14.65 1.05
C THR A 528 -18.13 -14.73 -0.41
N ALA A 529 -17.21 -15.07 -1.32
CA ALA A 529 -17.55 -15.29 -2.73
C ALA A 529 -18.49 -16.47 -2.92
N ALA A 530 -18.26 -17.58 -2.22
CA ALA A 530 -19.14 -18.75 -2.22
C ALA A 530 -20.55 -18.36 -1.77
N HIS A 531 -20.70 -17.66 -0.63
CA HIS A 531 -21.99 -17.20 -0.11
C HIS A 531 -22.72 -16.31 -1.12
N ARG A 532 -22.03 -15.31 -1.70
CA ARG A 532 -22.56 -14.41 -2.73
C ARG A 532 -23.08 -15.15 -3.97
N SER A 533 -22.39 -16.20 -4.38
CA SER A 533 -22.73 -17.01 -5.55
C SER A 533 -23.78 -18.08 -5.27
N GLY A 534 -24.44 -18.05 -4.11
CA GLY A 534 -25.53 -18.96 -3.76
C GLY A 534 -25.07 -20.36 -3.35
N ILE A 535 -23.78 -20.59 -3.12
CA ILE A 535 -23.24 -21.82 -2.51
C ILE A 535 -23.82 -21.96 -1.10
N ARG A 536 -24.03 -23.18 -0.66
CA ARG A 536 -24.53 -23.50 0.69
C ARG A 536 -23.55 -24.29 1.53
N THR A 537 -22.62 -24.96 0.87
CA THR A 537 -21.62 -25.79 1.55
C THR A 537 -20.23 -25.46 1.01
N VAL A 538 -19.29 -25.27 1.92
CA VAL A 538 -17.88 -25.02 1.58
C VAL A 538 -17.01 -26.10 2.21
N ILE A 539 -16.19 -26.76 1.38
CA ILE A 539 -15.19 -27.72 1.83
C ILE A 539 -13.85 -26.98 1.95
N LEU A 540 -13.26 -27.00 3.14
CA LEU A 540 -12.00 -26.33 3.49
C LEU A 540 -11.02 -27.32 4.10
N PRO A 541 -9.70 -27.07 4.02
CA PRO A 541 -8.71 -27.81 4.78
C PRO A 541 -8.94 -27.68 6.30
N ASP A 542 -8.70 -28.74 7.06
CA ASP A 542 -8.92 -28.76 8.52
C ASP A 542 -8.13 -27.67 9.25
N HIS A 543 -6.91 -27.38 8.83
CA HIS A 543 -6.08 -26.33 9.41
C HIS A 543 -6.61 -24.90 9.20
N ASN A 544 -7.56 -24.69 8.28
CA ASN A 544 -8.22 -23.40 8.06
C ASN A 544 -9.44 -23.16 8.98
N LYS A 545 -9.73 -24.02 9.95
CA LYS A 545 -10.78 -23.79 10.96
C LYS A 545 -10.59 -22.47 11.71
N LYS A 546 -9.35 -22.12 12.03
CA LYS A 546 -8.99 -20.87 12.72
C LYS A 546 -9.40 -19.63 11.93
N ASP A 547 -9.38 -19.69 10.60
CA ASP A 547 -9.65 -18.55 9.73
C ASP A 547 -11.16 -18.22 9.66
N LEU A 548 -12.03 -19.09 10.20
CA LEU A 548 -13.45 -18.79 10.34
C LEU A 548 -13.74 -17.64 11.30
N GLU A 549 -12.83 -17.32 12.21
CA GLU A 549 -12.98 -16.18 13.12
C GLU A 549 -13.09 -14.85 12.36
N GLU A 550 -12.47 -14.75 11.18
CA GLU A 550 -12.50 -13.55 10.35
C GLU A 550 -13.77 -13.40 9.49
N ILE A 551 -14.59 -14.46 9.43
CA ILE A 551 -15.80 -14.48 8.62
C ILE A 551 -16.97 -13.90 9.41
N PRO A 552 -17.76 -12.97 8.83
CA PRO A 552 -18.94 -12.41 9.49
C PRO A 552 -19.96 -13.48 9.93
N GLU A 553 -20.54 -13.29 11.11
CA GLU A 553 -21.44 -14.26 11.73
C GLU A 553 -22.66 -14.60 10.86
N HIS A 554 -23.23 -13.65 10.11
CA HIS A 554 -24.35 -13.90 9.23
C HIS A 554 -23.98 -14.86 8.08
N ILE A 555 -22.76 -14.76 7.52
CA ILE A 555 -22.26 -15.68 6.49
C ILE A 555 -22.03 -17.06 7.07
N LYS A 556 -21.46 -17.13 8.29
CA LYS A 556 -21.27 -18.42 8.98
C LYS A 556 -22.57 -19.17 9.22
N LYS A 557 -23.66 -18.43 9.53
CA LYS A 557 -24.99 -19.04 9.75
C LYS A 557 -25.65 -19.55 8.47
N ASP A 558 -25.35 -18.93 7.34
CA ASP A 558 -25.92 -19.27 6.03
C ASP A 558 -25.19 -20.41 5.31
N LEU A 559 -23.98 -20.75 5.75
CA LEU A 559 -23.11 -21.74 5.14
C LEU A 559 -22.86 -22.94 6.07
N THR A 560 -22.75 -24.11 5.47
CA THR A 560 -22.26 -25.32 6.13
C THR A 560 -20.78 -25.51 5.76
N PHE A 561 -19.93 -25.75 6.75
CA PHE A 561 -18.50 -25.97 6.53
C PHE A 561 -18.15 -27.42 6.74
N HIS A 562 -17.44 -28.02 5.78
CA HIS A 562 -16.81 -29.33 5.90
C HIS A 562 -15.31 -29.18 5.89
N PHE A 563 -14.63 -29.82 6.84
CA PHE A 563 -13.20 -29.75 7.00
C PHE A 563 -12.55 -31.04 6.65
N ALA A 564 -11.67 -31.03 5.64
CA ALA A 564 -10.97 -32.19 5.13
C ALA A 564 -9.52 -32.22 5.60
N LYS A 565 -9.05 -33.35 6.13
CA LYS A 565 -7.63 -33.64 6.39
C LYS A 565 -7.02 -34.40 5.24
N GLU A 566 -7.79 -35.34 4.70
CA GLU A 566 -7.41 -36.17 3.56
C GLU A 566 -8.36 -35.92 2.39
N ILE A 567 -7.90 -36.21 1.20
CA ILE A 567 -8.68 -35.97 -0.02
C ILE A 567 -9.91 -36.88 -0.10
N MET A 568 -9.86 -38.00 0.57
CA MET A 568 -11.03 -38.91 0.65
C MET A 568 -12.17 -38.30 1.45
N ASP A 569 -11.90 -37.48 2.49
CA ASP A 569 -12.94 -36.75 3.22
C ASP A 569 -13.74 -35.82 2.28
N VAL A 570 -13.06 -35.28 1.26
CA VAL A 570 -13.70 -34.45 0.24
C VAL A 570 -14.63 -35.27 -0.64
N ILE A 571 -14.18 -36.45 -1.11
CA ILE A 571 -14.97 -37.33 -1.99
C ILE A 571 -16.20 -37.88 -1.27
N ASP A 572 -16.05 -38.39 -0.05
CA ASP A 572 -17.12 -38.93 0.77
C ASP A 572 -18.24 -37.91 0.99
N PHE A 573 -17.89 -36.67 1.12
CA PHE A 573 -18.87 -35.61 1.24
C PHE A 573 -19.40 -35.10 -0.11
N ALA A 574 -18.51 -34.82 -1.08
CA ALA A 574 -18.87 -34.18 -2.35
C ALA A 574 -19.60 -35.16 -3.31
N ILE A 575 -19.25 -36.45 -3.27
CA ILE A 575 -19.81 -37.50 -4.15
C ILE A 575 -20.24 -38.72 -3.31
N PRO A 576 -21.32 -38.62 -2.50
CA PRO A 576 -21.71 -39.66 -1.54
C PRO A 576 -22.10 -40.99 -2.17
N GLU A 577 -22.41 -41.03 -3.45
CA GLU A 577 -22.71 -42.24 -4.19
C GLU A 577 -21.50 -43.19 -4.29
N LEU A 578 -20.30 -42.72 -4.07
CA LEU A 578 -19.07 -43.51 -4.00
C LEU A 578 -18.87 -44.17 -2.63
N ASP A 579 -19.27 -43.50 -1.52
CA ASP A 579 -19.18 -44.05 -0.14
C ASP A 579 -19.99 -45.34 0.01
N GLY A 580 -21.19 -45.42 -0.57
CA GLY A 580 -22.06 -46.61 -0.54
C GLY A 580 -21.49 -47.86 -1.26
N LYS A 581 -20.61 -47.66 -2.26
CA LYS A 581 -19.93 -48.75 -2.98
C LYS A 581 -18.68 -49.23 -2.23
N GLN A 582 -17.99 -48.39 -1.53
CA GLN A 582 -16.78 -48.71 -0.76
C GLN A 582 -17.12 -49.56 0.47
N LYS A 583 -18.16 -49.22 1.23
CA LYS A 583 -18.62 -50.01 2.38
C LYS A 583 -19.07 -51.42 1.97
N LYS A 584 -19.68 -51.60 0.79
CA LYS A 584 -20.05 -52.91 0.25
C LYS A 584 -18.85 -53.73 -0.23
N LYS A 585 -17.77 -53.11 -0.74
CA LYS A 585 -16.54 -53.85 -1.14
C LYS A 585 -15.72 -54.27 0.09
N SER A 586 -15.60 -53.42 1.11
CA SER A 586 -14.86 -53.71 2.35
C SER A 586 -15.52 -54.83 3.16
N THR A 587 -16.86 -54.91 3.22
CA THR A 587 -17.60 -56.01 3.84
C THR A 587 -17.47 -57.31 3.06
N LYS A 588 -17.45 -57.27 1.72
CA LYS A 588 -17.22 -58.47 0.88
C LYS A 588 -15.77 -58.98 0.97
N SER A 589 -14.79 -58.14 1.12
CA SER A 589 -13.37 -58.54 1.30
C SER A 589 -13.12 -59.12 2.69
N LYS A 590 -13.72 -58.57 3.75
CA LYS A 590 -13.67 -59.14 5.10
C LYS A 590 -14.42 -60.49 5.19
N ALA A 591 -15.56 -60.63 4.51
CA ALA A 591 -16.29 -61.92 4.43
C ALA A 591 -15.51 -63.01 3.66
N LYS A 592 -14.78 -62.66 2.58
CA LYS A 592 -13.91 -63.59 1.85
C LYS A 592 -12.63 -63.97 2.61
N LYS A 593 -12.11 -63.16 3.51
CA LYS A 593 -10.97 -63.52 4.38
C LYS A 593 -11.37 -64.44 5.54
N ASN A 594 -12.63 -64.38 6.00
CA ASN A 594 -13.13 -65.24 7.08
C ASN A 594 -13.63 -66.66 6.58
N ILE A 595 -13.70 -66.86 5.27
CA ILE A 595 -14.04 -68.16 4.68
C ILE A 595 -12.79 -68.96 4.28
N LYS A 596 -11.59 -68.38 4.41
CA LYS A 596 -10.29 -69.01 4.13
C LYS A 596 -9.40 -69.16 5.38
N LYS A 597 -10.00 -69.29 6.56
CA LYS A 597 -9.33 -69.75 7.78
C LYS A 597 -9.96 -71.04 8.26
#